data_559f24725762a1f1e1f94fb9df74e81d
#
_entry.id   559f24725762a1f1e1f94fb9df74e81d
#
_cell.length_a   1.000
_cell.length_b   1.000
_cell.length_c   1.000
_cell.angle_alpha   90.00
_cell.angle_beta   90.00
_cell.angle_gamma   90.00
#
_symmetry.space_group_name_H-M   'P 1'
#
loop_
_entity.id
_entity.type
_entity.pdbx_description
1 polymer ?
#
loop_
_entity_poly.entity_id
_entity_poly.type
_entity_poly.pdbx_seq_one_letter_code
_entity_poly.pdbx_strand_id
1 'polypeptide(L)'
;MKAAWLLALAAGPIVGSIAAGEEARVFRAACVKVDITPETPQWLQGYRPRRSEGVHDRIYHRIAAMDDGTTTFFLVSTDICTITPPYYDALCERLERELGIEPGRVWWSTTHTHSAPHVGPQDLGPLFVATLGDRYSIEHDRAYWARVTDALVAGIEQARSRLEPARLGVVTGTARANVNRRERKADGRIALGVHPEGPVDRQVGLIRLERPDGTPIALVANYAIHGTALGGGNTQISGDVPGFVAEYVEGKVGAPLLFVNGAEGNVAPLYSVGSNIHDPRLKEYETLLGDAIVAANASMTATTADVSLALGKTVVETPRRAGLGWTDRLADYASVSDDGTPQVRVPVYSLTINRDTVIWAAPLELFCEIAMNVRDASPFANTLYFGLTNGSLLYLPTKAAFAEGGYEPNVSPFTDRAEADFTSAVTR
;
A
#
# COMPACT_ATOMS: atom_id res chain seq x y z
N MET A 1 -0.06 -14.19 -90.09
CA MET A 1 0.98 -13.23 -89.70
C MET A 1 0.52 -12.60 -88.37
N LYS A 2 1.06 -13.09 -87.26
CA LYS A 2 0.78 -12.56 -85.92
C LYS A 2 2.15 -12.17 -85.33
N ALA A 3 2.36 -10.93 -85.09
CA ALA A 3 3.55 -10.36 -84.47
C ALA A 3 3.52 -10.59 -82.97
N ALA A 4 4.55 -11.19 -82.41
CA ALA A 4 4.76 -11.35 -80.99
C ALA A 4 5.60 -10.18 -80.48
N TRP A 5 5.10 -9.50 -79.43
CA TRP A 5 5.85 -8.49 -78.71
C TRP A 5 6.45 -9.12 -77.45
N LEU A 6 7.77 -9.10 -77.31
CA LEU A 6 8.53 -9.46 -76.12
C LEU A 6 8.58 -8.25 -75.21
N LEU A 7 8.01 -8.37 -73.99
CA LEU A 7 8.21 -7.41 -72.92
C LEU A 7 9.41 -7.89 -72.05
N ALA A 8 10.47 -7.10 -72.05
CA ALA A 8 11.60 -7.28 -71.16
C ALA A 8 11.26 -6.68 -69.78
N LEU A 9 11.18 -7.56 -68.77
CA LEU A 9 11.07 -7.14 -67.37
C LEU A 9 12.47 -6.81 -66.84
N ALA A 10 12.74 -5.56 -66.53
CA ALA A 10 13.90 -5.10 -65.82
C ALA A 10 13.69 -5.37 -64.32
N ALA A 11 14.45 -6.32 -63.76
CA ALA A 11 14.53 -6.54 -62.33
C ALA A 11 15.47 -5.50 -61.70
N GLY A 12 14.85 -4.49 -61.02
CA GLY A 12 15.60 -3.58 -60.14
C GLY A 12 15.91 -4.27 -58.78
N PRO A 13 17.04 -3.95 -58.14
CA PRO A 13 17.35 -4.51 -56.85
C PRO A 13 16.37 -3.99 -55.79
N ILE A 14 15.70 -4.95 -55.10
CA ILE A 14 14.93 -4.68 -53.89
C ILE A 14 15.96 -4.38 -52.79
N VAL A 15 16.16 -3.10 -52.50
CA VAL A 15 16.84 -2.66 -51.28
C VAL A 15 15.89 -2.96 -50.14
N GLY A 16 16.11 -4.09 -49.48
CA GLY A 16 15.42 -4.40 -48.24
C GLY A 16 15.72 -3.32 -47.18
N SER A 17 14.70 -2.56 -46.84
CA SER A 17 14.74 -1.72 -45.68
C SER A 17 14.98 -2.61 -44.47
N ILE A 18 16.18 -2.55 -43.89
CA ILE A 18 16.47 -3.13 -42.58
C ILE A 18 15.60 -2.32 -41.61
N ALA A 19 14.54 -2.93 -41.12
CA ALA A 19 13.79 -2.39 -40.00
C ALA A 19 14.81 -2.12 -38.87
N ALA A 20 14.89 -0.87 -38.47
CA ALA A 20 15.64 -0.49 -37.29
C ALA A 20 15.18 -1.43 -36.18
N GLY A 21 16.09 -2.24 -35.67
CA GLY A 21 15.80 -3.19 -34.60
C GLY A 21 15.22 -2.38 -33.43
N GLU A 22 14.05 -2.79 -32.98
CA GLU A 22 13.49 -2.32 -31.72
C GLU A 22 14.56 -2.66 -30.66
N GLU A 23 15.22 -1.63 -30.12
CA GLU A 23 16.19 -1.84 -29.03
C GLU A 23 15.44 -2.63 -27.95
N ALA A 24 15.97 -3.78 -27.58
CA ALA A 24 15.36 -4.62 -26.57
C ALA A 24 15.17 -3.78 -25.31
N ARG A 25 13.92 -3.56 -24.91
CA ARG A 25 13.57 -2.79 -23.72
C ARG A 25 14.19 -3.47 -22.50
N VAL A 26 15.06 -2.78 -21.80
CA VAL A 26 15.75 -3.29 -20.64
C VAL A 26 14.99 -2.84 -19.40
N PHE A 27 14.47 -3.78 -18.63
CA PHE A 27 13.89 -3.45 -17.32
C PHE A 27 14.96 -2.88 -16.40
N ARG A 28 14.63 -1.81 -15.73
CA ARG A 28 15.50 -1.09 -14.79
C ARG A 28 14.80 -0.90 -13.46
N ALA A 29 15.55 -0.95 -12.38
CA ALA A 29 15.03 -0.67 -11.06
C ALA A 29 16.05 0.09 -10.22
N ALA A 30 15.57 0.75 -9.19
CA ALA A 30 16.39 1.38 -8.16
C ALA A 30 15.61 1.43 -6.85
N CYS A 31 16.31 1.54 -5.74
CA CYS A 31 15.69 1.80 -4.45
C CYS A 31 16.51 2.81 -3.65
N VAL A 32 15.83 3.68 -2.92
CA VAL A 32 16.41 4.58 -1.93
C VAL A 32 15.67 4.47 -0.61
N LYS A 33 16.39 4.64 0.50
CA LYS A 33 15.88 4.70 1.86
C LYS A 33 16.22 6.07 2.44
N VAL A 34 15.21 6.81 2.90
CA VAL A 34 15.35 8.19 3.38
C VAL A 34 14.85 8.26 4.81
N ASP A 35 15.68 8.70 5.73
CA ASP A 35 15.32 8.87 7.15
C ASP A 35 14.41 10.09 7.32
N ILE A 36 13.23 9.85 7.92
CA ILE A 36 12.24 10.89 8.24
C ILE A 36 12.02 11.02 9.75
N THR A 37 12.85 10.39 10.57
CA THR A 37 12.74 10.47 12.03
C THR A 37 12.83 11.93 12.48
N PRO A 38 11.86 12.44 13.25
CA PRO A 38 11.88 13.82 13.70
C PRO A 38 12.96 14.03 14.76
N GLU A 39 13.53 15.24 14.78
CA GLU A 39 14.53 15.68 15.77
C GLU A 39 13.86 16.31 17.01
N THR A 40 12.59 16.63 16.92
CA THR A 40 11.82 17.28 17.99
C THR A 40 10.59 16.43 18.35
N PRO A 41 10.09 16.55 19.60
CA PRO A 41 8.87 15.85 20.01
C PRO A 41 7.69 16.17 19.09
N GLN A 42 6.99 15.11 18.64
CA GLN A 42 5.86 15.20 17.72
C GLN A 42 4.59 14.58 18.32
N TRP A 43 3.43 14.97 17.81
CA TRP A 43 2.18 14.28 18.09
C TRP A 43 2.09 12.99 17.29
N LEU A 44 1.94 11.85 18.00
CA LEU A 44 1.81 10.53 17.40
C LEU A 44 0.37 10.28 16.94
N GLN A 45 0.22 9.64 15.78
CA GLN A 45 -1.06 9.28 15.18
C GLN A 45 -1.56 7.89 15.64
N GLY A 46 -2.83 7.59 15.40
CA GLY A 46 -3.43 6.24 15.49
C GLY A 46 -4.18 5.95 16.79
N TYR A 47 -3.84 6.62 17.88
CA TYR A 47 -4.53 6.51 19.18
C TYR A 47 -4.94 7.90 19.69
N ARG A 48 -5.31 7.98 21.00
CA ARG A 48 -5.48 9.29 21.64
C ARG A 48 -4.22 10.12 21.49
N PRO A 49 -4.32 11.44 21.41
CA PRO A 49 -3.16 12.32 21.28
C PRO A 49 -2.08 12.00 22.30
N ARG A 50 -0.88 11.71 21.84
CA ARG A 50 0.32 11.45 22.64
C ARG A 50 1.47 12.23 22.01
N ARG A 51 2.26 12.88 22.82
CA ARG A 51 3.48 13.52 22.35
C ARG A 51 4.66 12.58 22.52
N SER A 52 5.51 12.51 21.50
CA SER A 52 6.70 11.64 21.58
C SER A 52 7.70 12.19 22.58
N GLU A 53 8.34 11.25 23.33
CA GLU A 53 9.37 11.52 24.34
C GLU A 53 10.74 11.00 23.93
N GLY A 54 10.80 10.23 22.83
CA GLY A 54 12.04 9.65 22.31
C GLY A 54 11.81 8.83 21.04
N VAL A 55 12.83 8.13 20.63
CA VAL A 55 12.85 7.26 19.44
C VAL A 55 13.23 5.85 19.88
N HIS A 56 12.35 4.89 19.66
CA HIS A 56 12.62 3.46 19.85
C HIS A 56 13.43 2.94 18.66
N ASP A 57 12.94 3.20 17.45
CA ASP A 57 13.60 2.90 16.18
C ASP A 57 13.32 4.00 15.15
N ARG A 58 14.18 4.13 14.15
CA ARG A 58 14.04 5.14 13.11
C ARG A 58 12.92 4.81 12.17
N ILE A 59 12.36 5.86 11.57
CA ILE A 59 11.28 5.75 10.58
C ILE A 59 11.74 6.30 9.22
N TYR A 60 11.25 5.69 8.13
CA TYR A 60 11.80 5.93 6.80
C TYR A 60 10.74 6.08 5.72
N HIS A 61 11.10 6.78 4.65
CA HIS A 61 10.61 6.46 3.31
C HIS A 61 11.50 5.39 2.68
N ARG A 62 10.91 4.36 2.14
CA ARG A 62 11.54 3.40 1.25
C ARG A 62 10.89 3.52 -0.12
N ILE A 63 11.66 3.83 -1.16
CA ILE A 63 11.17 4.24 -2.46
C ILE A 63 11.81 3.36 -3.52
N ALA A 64 10.99 2.52 -4.17
CA ALA A 64 11.42 1.72 -5.32
C ALA A 64 10.95 2.39 -6.61
N ALA A 65 11.85 2.54 -7.57
CA ALA A 65 11.57 2.93 -8.95
C ALA A 65 11.69 1.70 -9.84
N MET A 66 10.75 1.50 -10.75
CA MET A 66 10.69 0.43 -11.74
C MET A 66 10.39 1.03 -13.11
N ASP A 67 11.10 0.59 -14.14
CA ASP A 67 10.97 1.12 -15.49
C ASP A 67 11.13 0.00 -16.52
N ASP A 68 10.10 -0.22 -17.35
CA ASP A 68 10.10 -1.24 -18.43
C ASP A 68 10.44 -0.66 -19.80
N GLY A 69 10.90 0.59 -19.83
CA GLY A 69 11.19 1.32 -21.07
C GLY A 69 9.98 2.02 -21.69
N THR A 70 8.77 1.80 -21.16
CA THR A 70 7.52 2.51 -21.53
C THR A 70 6.85 3.13 -20.31
N THR A 71 6.93 2.47 -19.20
CA THR A 71 6.27 2.84 -17.96
C THR A 71 7.31 2.95 -16.86
N THR A 72 7.50 4.16 -16.33
CA THR A 72 8.21 4.36 -15.07
C THR A 72 7.18 4.43 -13.94
N PHE A 73 7.35 3.61 -12.91
CA PHE A 73 6.47 3.51 -11.75
C PHE A 73 7.28 3.61 -10.45
N PHE A 74 6.74 4.29 -9.47
CA PHE A 74 7.34 4.46 -8.15
C PHE A 74 6.42 3.89 -7.08
N LEU A 75 6.95 2.97 -6.27
CA LEU A 75 6.30 2.49 -5.06
C LEU A 75 7.01 3.09 -3.86
N VAL A 76 6.24 3.73 -3.01
CA VAL A 76 6.72 4.31 -1.75
C VAL A 76 6.08 3.57 -0.59
N SER A 77 6.90 3.15 0.36
CA SER A 77 6.48 2.68 1.68
C SER A 77 7.01 3.65 2.73
N THR A 78 6.11 4.21 3.55
CA THR A 78 6.48 5.19 4.58
C THR A 78 6.06 4.72 5.95
N ASP A 79 6.95 4.81 6.93
CA ASP A 79 6.68 4.45 8.32
C ASP A 79 5.90 5.57 9.02
N ILE A 80 4.64 5.73 8.63
CA ILE A 80 3.63 6.61 9.26
C ILE A 80 2.28 5.87 9.33
N CYS A 81 1.34 6.41 10.09
CA CYS A 81 0.03 5.78 10.27
C CYS A 81 -0.82 5.88 9.00
N THR A 82 -1.25 7.06 8.63
CA THR A 82 -2.04 7.32 7.43
C THR A 82 -1.79 8.74 6.91
N ILE A 83 -2.10 8.93 5.64
CA ILE A 83 -2.33 10.24 5.00
C ILE A 83 -3.77 10.27 4.48
N THR A 84 -4.25 11.45 4.10
CA THR A 84 -5.55 11.58 3.44
C THR A 84 -5.41 11.61 1.92
N PRO A 85 -6.40 11.13 1.16
CA PRO A 85 -6.32 11.16 -0.30
C PRO A 85 -6.07 12.56 -0.89
N PRO A 86 -6.68 13.67 -0.41
CA PRO A 86 -6.35 15.00 -0.90
C PRO A 86 -4.90 15.43 -0.64
N TYR A 87 -4.25 14.87 0.38
CA TYR A 87 -2.83 15.14 0.64
C TYR A 87 -1.93 14.41 -0.36
N TYR A 88 -2.33 13.21 -0.76
CA TYR A 88 -1.69 12.48 -1.85
C TYR A 88 -1.90 13.20 -3.20
N ASP A 89 -3.11 13.69 -3.49
CA ASP A 89 -3.37 14.44 -4.73
C ASP A 89 -2.47 15.68 -4.83
N ALA A 90 -2.33 16.44 -3.75
CA ALA A 90 -1.43 17.59 -3.70
C ALA A 90 0.05 17.19 -3.91
N LEU A 91 0.47 16.01 -3.46
CA LEU A 91 1.79 15.45 -3.77
C LEU A 91 1.91 15.15 -5.27
N CYS A 92 0.90 14.53 -5.88
CA CYS A 92 0.90 14.23 -7.33
C CYS A 92 1.00 15.50 -8.18
N GLU A 93 0.23 16.54 -7.87
CA GLU A 93 0.33 17.84 -8.53
C GLU A 93 1.74 18.45 -8.41
N ARG A 94 2.37 18.30 -7.25
CA ARG A 94 3.73 18.74 -7.02
C ARG A 94 4.74 17.94 -7.86
N LEU A 95 4.63 16.61 -7.90
CA LEU A 95 5.50 15.73 -8.67
C LEU A 95 5.38 15.97 -10.18
N GLU A 96 4.18 16.21 -10.68
CA GLU A 96 3.94 16.58 -12.08
C GLU A 96 4.61 17.91 -12.42
N ARG A 97 4.40 18.94 -11.60
CA ARG A 97 4.96 20.29 -11.81
C ARG A 97 6.48 20.32 -11.69
N GLU A 98 7.07 19.65 -10.69
CA GLU A 98 8.49 19.76 -10.38
C GLU A 98 9.35 18.72 -11.11
N LEU A 99 8.80 17.52 -11.34
CA LEU A 99 9.56 16.39 -11.90
C LEU A 99 8.98 15.84 -13.21
N GLY A 100 7.82 16.33 -13.67
CA GLY A 100 7.14 15.81 -14.85
C GLY A 100 6.64 14.37 -14.68
N ILE A 101 6.34 13.94 -13.45
CA ILE A 101 5.82 12.61 -13.16
C ILE A 101 4.29 12.68 -13.15
N GLU A 102 3.66 11.97 -14.10
CA GLU A 102 2.21 11.94 -14.26
C GLU A 102 1.51 11.34 -13.02
N PRO A 103 0.31 11.85 -12.65
CA PRO A 103 -0.52 11.22 -11.62
C PRO A 103 -0.77 9.73 -11.88
N GLY A 104 -0.73 8.92 -10.82
CA GLY A 104 -0.89 7.46 -10.92
C GLY A 104 0.41 6.69 -11.15
N ARG A 105 1.51 7.38 -11.52
CA ARG A 105 2.84 6.75 -11.63
C ARG A 105 3.52 6.55 -10.28
N VAL A 106 3.02 7.15 -9.23
CA VAL A 106 3.53 7.03 -7.86
C VAL A 106 2.42 6.45 -6.99
N TRP A 107 2.73 5.37 -6.28
CA TRP A 107 1.87 4.87 -5.22
C TRP A 107 2.56 5.12 -3.88
N TRP A 108 1.85 5.79 -3.00
CA TRP A 108 2.33 6.10 -1.66
C TRP A 108 1.56 5.27 -0.63
N SER A 109 2.16 4.18 -0.18
CA SER A 109 1.64 3.30 0.86
C SER A 109 2.21 3.69 2.22
N THR A 110 1.39 3.63 3.25
CA THR A 110 1.81 3.82 4.63
C THR A 110 1.87 2.47 5.36
N THR A 111 2.85 2.28 6.24
CA THR A 111 3.01 1.04 7.00
C THR A 111 1.99 0.91 8.15
N HIS A 112 1.23 1.97 8.39
CA HIS A 112 0.21 2.04 9.44
C HIS A 112 0.75 1.91 10.86
N THR A 113 1.99 2.31 11.10
CA THR A 113 2.50 2.38 12.47
C THR A 113 1.73 3.42 13.27
N HIS A 114 1.21 3.02 14.43
CA HIS A 114 0.55 3.92 15.39
C HIS A 114 1.55 4.59 16.34
N SER A 115 2.84 4.51 16.06
CA SER A 115 3.93 5.08 16.84
C SER A 115 4.78 6.08 16.05
N ALA A 116 4.22 6.66 14.99
CA ALA A 116 4.87 7.69 14.19
C ALA A 116 4.10 9.02 14.23
N PRO A 117 4.77 10.13 13.88
CA PRO A 117 4.13 11.44 13.84
C PRO A 117 2.98 11.50 12.85
N HIS A 118 2.01 12.34 13.18
CA HIS A 118 0.95 12.70 12.24
C HIS A 118 1.54 13.51 11.08
N VAL A 119 1.17 13.15 9.85
CA VAL A 119 1.56 13.85 8.62
C VAL A 119 0.33 14.21 7.80
N GLY A 120 0.22 15.47 7.40
CA GLY A 120 -0.89 15.97 6.61
C GLY A 120 -2.13 16.41 7.42
N PRO A 121 -3.15 16.97 6.77
CA PRO A 121 -4.40 17.39 7.38
C PRO A 121 -5.23 16.20 7.88
N GLN A 122 -6.04 16.44 8.94
CA GLN A 122 -7.02 15.47 9.45
C GLN A 122 -8.37 15.66 8.75
N ASP A 123 -8.48 15.33 7.47
CA ASP A 123 -9.69 15.54 6.70
C ASP A 123 -10.87 14.67 7.19
N LEU A 124 -10.58 13.52 7.79
CA LEU A 124 -11.56 12.63 8.42
C LEU A 124 -11.72 12.86 9.93
N GLY A 125 -11.05 13.90 10.48
CA GLY A 125 -11.20 14.29 11.88
C GLY A 125 -12.65 14.47 12.35
N PRO A 126 -13.53 15.15 11.58
CA PRO A 126 -14.94 15.27 11.92
C PRO A 126 -15.68 13.93 12.07
N LEU A 127 -15.32 12.91 11.31
CA LEU A 127 -15.88 11.57 11.46
C LEU A 127 -15.47 10.94 12.79
N PHE A 128 -14.19 11.06 13.17
CA PHE A 128 -13.70 10.57 14.46
C PHE A 128 -14.33 11.33 15.62
N VAL A 129 -14.46 12.66 15.53
CA VAL A 129 -15.12 13.49 16.55
C VAL A 129 -16.57 13.09 16.73
N ALA A 130 -17.33 12.89 15.64
CA ALA A 130 -18.72 12.44 15.69
C ALA A 130 -18.88 11.08 16.37
N THR A 131 -17.89 10.20 16.25
CA THR A 131 -17.96 8.82 16.75
C THR A 131 -17.29 8.63 18.11
N LEU A 132 -16.18 9.33 18.37
CA LEU A 132 -15.29 9.09 19.50
C LEU A 132 -15.11 10.34 20.42
N GLY A 133 -15.69 11.48 20.05
CA GLY A 133 -15.66 12.75 20.78
C GLY A 133 -14.40 13.59 20.55
N ASP A 134 -14.39 14.82 21.11
CA ASP A 134 -13.39 15.89 20.87
C ASP A 134 -11.94 15.55 21.29
N ARG A 135 -11.70 14.35 21.77
CA ARG A 135 -10.40 13.93 22.34
C ARG A 135 -9.32 13.69 21.30
N TYR A 136 -9.62 13.90 20.00
CA TYR A 136 -8.73 13.62 18.87
C TYR A 136 -8.14 14.88 18.21
N SER A 137 -8.43 16.08 18.75
CA SER A 137 -7.81 17.31 18.25
C SER A 137 -6.34 17.39 18.68
N ILE A 138 -5.44 17.54 17.71
CA ILE A 138 -4.01 17.74 17.94
C ILE A 138 -3.54 18.99 17.21
N GLU A 139 -2.51 19.63 17.74
CA GLU A 139 -1.76 20.66 17.02
C GLU A 139 -0.80 20.02 16.03
N HIS A 140 -0.77 20.53 14.81
CA HIS A 140 -0.01 19.95 13.70
C HIS A 140 1.30 20.68 13.48
N ASP A 141 2.41 19.94 13.43
CA ASP A 141 3.71 20.47 13.03
C ASP A 141 3.85 20.50 11.50
N ARG A 142 3.45 21.64 10.91
CA ARG A 142 3.51 21.84 9.45
C ARG A 142 4.95 21.83 8.92
N ALA A 143 5.94 22.20 9.72
CA ALA A 143 7.33 22.16 9.32
C ALA A 143 7.82 20.71 9.17
N TYR A 144 7.42 19.84 10.10
CA TYR A 144 7.70 18.41 9.98
C TYR A 144 7.01 17.79 8.75
N TRP A 145 5.75 18.14 8.47
CA TRP A 145 5.05 17.65 7.26
C TRP A 145 5.76 18.07 5.98
N ALA A 146 6.14 19.35 5.88
CA ALA A 146 6.88 19.85 4.74
C ALA A 146 8.19 19.07 4.56
N ARG A 147 8.95 18.86 5.64
CA ARG A 147 10.20 18.07 5.61
C ARG A 147 9.98 16.64 5.12
N VAL A 148 8.93 15.96 5.60
CA VAL A 148 8.59 14.60 5.16
C VAL A 148 8.26 14.58 3.67
N THR A 149 7.44 15.53 3.20
CA THR A 149 7.05 15.60 1.79
C THR A 149 8.21 16.01 0.88
N ASP A 150 9.06 16.94 1.32
CA ASP A 150 10.27 17.34 0.59
C ASP A 150 11.27 16.18 0.45
N ALA A 151 11.44 15.41 1.53
CA ALA A 151 12.28 14.21 1.54
C ALA A 151 11.72 13.14 0.58
N LEU A 152 10.40 13.01 0.49
CA LEU A 152 9.76 12.10 -0.45
C LEU A 152 10.00 12.51 -1.91
N VAL A 153 9.78 13.78 -2.26
CA VAL A 153 10.00 14.29 -3.62
C VAL A 153 11.46 14.13 -4.04
N ALA A 154 12.40 14.52 -3.17
CA ALA A 154 13.83 14.35 -3.42
C ALA A 154 14.23 12.87 -3.54
N GLY A 155 13.64 11.99 -2.71
CA GLY A 155 13.86 10.55 -2.77
C GLY A 155 13.36 9.90 -4.06
N ILE A 156 12.20 10.33 -4.58
CA ILE A 156 11.67 9.88 -5.88
C ILE A 156 12.60 10.29 -7.02
N GLU A 157 13.07 11.55 -7.04
CA GLU A 157 14.02 12.00 -8.03
C GLU A 157 15.35 11.22 -7.96
N GLN A 158 15.84 10.98 -6.74
CA GLN A 158 17.04 10.18 -6.51
C GLN A 158 16.87 8.73 -7.00
N ALA A 159 15.72 8.08 -6.71
CA ALA A 159 15.44 6.74 -7.21
C ALA A 159 15.39 6.71 -8.74
N ARG A 160 14.74 7.71 -9.38
CA ARG A 160 14.70 7.85 -10.84
C ARG A 160 16.11 7.97 -11.45
N SER A 161 16.97 8.77 -10.85
CA SER A 161 18.33 9.01 -11.35
C SER A 161 19.26 7.80 -11.18
N ARG A 162 18.89 6.83 -10.34
CA ARG A 162 19.67 5.62 -10.03
C ARG A 162 19.17 4.37 -10.73
N LEU A 163 18.21 4.47 -11.63
CA LEU A 163 17.69 3.32 -12.39
C LEU A 163 18.81 2.58 -13.11
N GLU A 164 18.99 1.32 -12.78
CA GLU A 164 20.00 0.42 -13.34
C GLU A 164 19.35 -0.85 -13.91
N PRO A 165 19.99 -1.58 -14.87
CA PRO A 165 19.48 -2.83 -15.37
C PRO A 165 19.13 -3.79 -14.24
N ALA A 166 17.93 -4.38 -14.31
CA ALA A 166 17.40 -5.18 -13.23
C ALA A 166 16.59 -6.39 -13.73
N ARG A 167 16.27 -7.26 -12.79
CA ARG A 167 15.36 -8.40 -12.93
C ARG A 167 14.32 -8.31 -11.84
N LEU A 168 13.14 -8.87 -12.10
CA LEU A 168 12.03 -8.91 -11.15
C LEU A 168 11.57 -10.36 -10.95
N GLY A 169 11.28 -10.73 -9.73
CA GLY A 169 10.61 -11.97 -9.37
C GLY A 169 9.49 -11.74 -8.37
N VAL A 170 8.47 -12.59 -8.41
CA VAL A 170 7.34 -12.57 -7.49
C VAL A 170 7.15 -13.97 -6.90
N VAL A 171 6.92 -14.03 -5.60
CA VAL A 171 6.62 -15.29 -4.90
C VAL A 171 5.63 -15.00 -3.76
N THR A 172 4.90 -16.01 -3.35
CA THR A 172 4.05 -15.95 -2.17
C THR A 172 4.53 -16.93 -1.11
N GLY A 173 4.42 -16.53 0.14
CA GLY A 173 4.69 -17.35 1.31
C GLY A 173 3.58 -17.19 2.34
N THR A 174 3.80 -17.67 3.55
CA THR A 174 2.84 -17.54 4.65
C THR A 174 3.55 -17.17 5.95
N ALA A 175 2.89 -16.36 6.79
CA ALA A 175 3.35 -16.03 8.14
C ALA A 175 2.20 -16.12 9.15
N ARG A 176 2.54 -16.23 10.43
CA ARG A 176 1.57 -16.32 11.54
C ARG A 176 1.80 -15.23 12.58
N ALA A 177 2.06 -14.02 12.12
CA ALA A 177 2.35 -12.85 12.96
C ALA A 177 1.09 -12.06 13.36
N ASN A 178 -0.05 -12.38 12.77
CA ASN A 178 -1.30 -11.64 12.86
C ASN A 178 -2.45 -12.50 13.43
N VAL A 179 -3.51 -11.83 13.91
CA VAL A 179 -4.73 -12.44 14.42
C VAL A 179 -5.92 -11.55 14.09
N ASN A 180 -7.10 -12.15 13.89
CA ASN A 180 -8.35 -11.39 13.81
C ASN A 180 -8.62 -10.72 15.15
N ARG A 181 -8.93 -9.40 15.14
CA ARG A 181 -9.10 -8.62 16.36
C ARG A 181 -10.56 -8.40 16.80
N ARG A 182 -11.52 -8.96 16.07
CA ARG A 182 -12.96 -8.81 16.35
C ARG A 182 -13.42 -9.89 17.33
N GLU A 183 -13.09 -9.72 18.60
CA GLU A 183 -13.45 -10.66 19.65
C GLU A 183 -14.94 -10.56 19.97
N ARG A 184 -15.65 -11.71 19.96
CA ARG A 184 -17.04 -11.80 20.45
C ARG A 184 -17.01 -12.04 21.96
N LYS A 185 -17.50 -11.05 22.71
CA LYS A 185 -17.61 -11.13 24.17
C LYS A 185 -18.78 -12.03 24.59
N ALA A 186 -18.79 -12.43 25.86
CA ALA A 186 -19.84 -13.30 26.42
C ALA A 186 -21.27 -12.72 26.31
N ASP A 187 -21.40 -11.40 26.25
CA ASP A 187 -22.68 -10.69 26.05
C ASP A 187 -23.07 -10.53 24.55
N GLY A 188 -22.29 -11.12 23.65
CA GLY A 188 -22.50 -11.08 22.20
C GLY A 188 -21.94 -9.86 21.48
N ARG A 189 -21.48 -8.83 22.20
CA ARG A 189 -20.84 -7.64 21.58
C ARG A 189 -19.51 -7.99 20.94
N ILE A 190 -19.22 -7.32 19.84
CA ILE A 190 -17.89 -7.34 19.23
C ILE A 190 -17.05 -6.20 19.82
N ALA A 191 -15.85 -6.56 20.25
CA ALA A 191 -14.85 -5.61 20.79
C ALA A 191 -13.46 -5.93 20.24
N LEU A 192 -12.55 -4.96 20.31
CA LEU A 192 -11.14 -5.22 20.01
C LEU A 192 -10.58 -6.22 21.03
N GLY A 193 -10.02 -7.31 20.53
CA GLY A 193 -9.51 -8.41 21.33
C GLY A 193 -8.92 -9.50 20.46
N VAL A 194 -8.90 -10.74 20.93
CA VAL A 194 -8.35 -11.89 20.20
C VAL A 194 -9.49 -12.78 19.73
N HIS A 195 -9.58 -13.01 18.42
CA HIS A 195 -10.49 -13.95 17.79
C HIS A 195 -9.69 -15.01 17.02
N PRO A 196 -9.21 -16.06 17.70
CA PRO A 196 -8.28 -17.03 17.11
C PRO A 196 -8.85 -17.78 15.90
N GLU A 197 -10.17 -18.03 15.91
CA GLU A 197 -10.89 -18.73 14.84
C GLU A 197 -11.44 -17.79 13.78
N GLY A 198 -11.25 -16.48 13.94
CA GLY A 198 -11.70 -15.47 12.96
C GLY A 198 -10.89 -15.52 11.67
N PRO A 199 -11.47 -15.09 10.56
CA PRO A 199 -10.77 -15.00 9.29
C PRO A 199 -9.54 -14.10 9.40
N VAL A 200 -8.42 -14.54 8.81
CA VAL A 200 -7.18 -13.79 8.79
C VAL A 200 -6.37 -14.14 7.54
N ASP A 201 -5.92 -13.12 6.81
CA ASP A 201 -5.01 -13.33 5.69
C ASP A 201 -3.58 -13.55 6.19
N ARG A 202 -3.01 -14.70 5.87
CA ARG A 202 -1.65 -15.11 6.25
C ARG A 202 -0.68 -15.09 5.09
N GLN A 203 -1.12 -14.65 3.90
CA GLN A 203 -0.25 -14.57 2.74
C GLN A 203 0.82 -13.51 2.94
N VAL A 204 2.05 -13.88 2.68
CA VAL A 204 3.18 -12.97 2.44
C VAL A 204 3.36 -12.88 0.93
N GLY A 205 3.04 -11.74 0.33
CA GLY A 205 3.42 -11.45 -1.05
C GLY A 205 4.83 -10.86 -1.07
N LEU A 206 5.71 -11.36 -1.92
CA LEU A 206 7.06 -10.85 -2.02
C LEU A 206 7.46 -10.58 -3.47
N ILE A 207 7.93 -9.35 -3.73
CA ILE A 207 8.54 -8.95 -4.99
C ILE A 207 10.01 -8.70 -4.71
N ARG A 208 10.90 -9.27 -5.54
CA ARG A 208 12.34 -8.99 -5.50
C ARG A 208 12.76 -8.25 -6.76
N LEU A 209 13.45 -7.14 -6.55
CA LEU A 209 14.20 -6.41 -7.56
C LEU A 209 15.67 -6.73 -7.34
N GLU A 210 16.35 -7.21 -8.37
CA GLU A 210 17.77 -7.58 -8.28
C GLU A 210 18.55 -7.16 -9.53
N ARG A 211 19.84 -7.01 -9.40
CA ARG A 211 20.76 -6.81 -10.52
C ARG A 211 20.86 -8.07 -11.37
N PRO A 212 21.37 -7.97 -12.61
CA PRO A 212 21.58 -9.15 -13.47
C PRO A 212 22.46 -10.25 -12.85
N ASP A 213 23.33 -9.89 -11.91
CA ASP A 213 24.20 -10.80 -11.17
C ASP A 213 23.53 -11.46 -9.96
N GLY A 214 22.26 -11.13 -9.69
CA GLY A 214 21.48 -11.64 -8.56
C GLY A 214 21.61 -10.84 -7.28
N THR A 215 22.40 -9.76 -7.25
CA THR A 215 22.49 -8.87 -6.08
C THR A 215 21.17 -8.14 -5.86
N PRO A 216 20.53 -8.24 -4.69
CA PRO A 216 19.26 -7.56 -4.43
C PRO A 216 19.39 -6.04 -4.52
N ILE A 217 18.40 -5.39 -5.16
CA ILE A 217 18.20 -3.93 -5.17
C ILE A 217 17.20 -3.55 -4.09
N ALA A 218 16.10 -4.27 -4.02
CA ALA A 218 15.05 -4.10 -3.02
C ALA A 218 14.14 -5.32 -2.92
N LEU A 219 13.47 -5.45 -1.79
CA LEU A 219 12.30 -6.31 -1.60
C LEU A 219 11.06 -5.46 -1.36
N VAL A 220 9.91 -5.93 -1.83
CA VAL A 220 8.58 -5.44 -1.43
C VAL A 220 7.85 -6.58 -0.75
N ALA A 221 7.54 -6.45 0.53
CA ALA A 221 6.76 -7.44 1.25
C ALA A 221 5.36 -6.91 1.54
N ASN A 222 4.34 -7.66 1.13
CA ASN A 222 2.93 -7.39 1.40
C ASN A 222 2.41 -8.37 2.44
N TYR A 223 1.87 -7.86 3.54
CA TYR A 223 1.29 -8.67 4.61
C TYR A 223 0.23 -7.89 5.37
N ALA A 224 -0.88 -8.53 5.71
CA ALA A 224 -1.99 -7.90 6.44
C ALA A 224 -1.68 -7.84 7.94
N ILE A 225 -1.31 -6.67 8.46
CA ILE A 225 -1.04 -6.46 9.88
C ILE A 225 -1.09 -4.98 10.26
N HIS A 226 -1.81 -4.61 11.32
CA HIS A 226 -1.73 -3.27 11.89
C HIS A 226 -0.36 -3.01 12.52
N GLY A 227 0.11 -1.77 12.49
CA GLY A 227 1.30 -1.32 13.23
C GLY A 227 0.96 -0.88 14.65
N THR A 228 0.48 -1.81 15.48
CA THR A 228 -0.12 -1.52 16.80
C THR A 228 0.47 -2.30 17.96
N ALA A 229 1.60 -2.98 17.77
CA ALA A 229 2.18 -3.83 18.81
C ALA A 229 2.63 -3.03 20.05
N LEU A 230 3.17 -1.82 19.85
CA LEU A 230 3.59 -0.95 20.95
C LEU A 230 2.42 -0.35 21.75
N GLY A 231 1.21 -0.35 21.19
CA GLY A 231 -0.02 0.04 21.86
C GLY A 231 -0.18 1.53 22.15
N GLY A 232 -1.36 1.88 22.68
CA GLY A 232 -1.77 3.28 22.90
C GLY A 232 -1.08 4.01 24.05
N GLY A 233 -0.30 3.31 24.88
CA GLY A 233 0.52 3.90 25.95
C GLY A 233 1.93 4.28 25.50
N ASN A 234 2.35 3.85 24.31
CA ASN A 234 3.70 4.13 23.82
C ASN A 234 3.86 5.61 23.45
N THR A 235 4.97 6.22 23.90
CA THR A 235 5.40 7.60 23.57
C THR A 235 6.71 7.62 22.78
N GLN A 236 7.24 6.46 22.38
CA GLN A 236 8.44 6.40 21.55
C GLN A 236 8.08 6.33 20.06
N ILE A 237 8.81 7.05 19.23
CA ILE A 237 8.69 6.96 17.77
C ILE A 237 9.22 5.61 17.32
N SER A 238 8.46 4.92 16.47
CA SER A 238 8.80 3.59 15.96
C SER A 238 8.06 3.30 14.66
N GLY A 239 8.68 2.50 13.79
CA GLY A 239 8.01 1.85 12.68
C GLY A 239 7.07 0.71 13.09
N ASP A 240 6.98 0.39 14.42
CA ASP A 240 6.23 -0.74 14.97
C ASP A 240 6.60 -2.05 14.25
N VAL A 241 5.72 -3.06 14.23
CA VAL A 241 6.01 -4.35 13.55
C VAL A 241 6.49 -4.18 12.12
N PRO A 242 5.83 -3.39 11.25
CA PRO A 242 6.27 -3.23 9.87
C PRO A 242 7.70 -2.71 9.73
N GLY A 243 8.03 -1.62 10.42
CA GLY A 243 9.37 -1.01 10.37
C GLY A 243 10.43 -1.88 11.00
N PHE A 244 10.11 -2.50 12.15
CA PHE A 244 11.02 -3.37 12.88
C PHE A 244 11.37 -4.63 12.06
N VAL A 245 10.38 -5.26 11.45
CA VAL A 245 10.58 -6.40 10.55
C VAL A 245 11.36 -5.99 9.30
N ALA A 246 11.08 -4.79 8.76
CA ALA A 246 11.82 -4.29 7.61
C ALA A 246 13.33 -4.17 7.92
N GLU A 247 13.70 -3.56 9.04
CA GLU A 247 15.10 -3.43 9.48
C GLU A 247 15.77 -4.81 9.66
N TYR A 248 15.06 -5.77 10.26
CA TYR A 248 15.56 -7.13 10.43
C TYR A 248 15.86 -7.81 9.09
N VAL A 249 14.90 -7.78 8.16
CA VAL A 249 15.06 -8.41 6.83
C VAL A 249 16.14 -7.69 6.02
N GLU A 250 16.22 -6.37 6.06
CA GLU A 250 17.28 -5.58 5.44
C GLU A 250 18.67 -6.02 5.91
N GLY A 251 18.81 -6.24 7.22
CA GLY A 251 20.05 -6.77 7.80
C GLY A 251 20.42 -8.19 7.34
N LYS A 252 19.44 -9.02 6.97
CA LYS A 252 19.65 -10.39 6.47
C LYS A 252 19.92 -10.45 4.96
N VAL A 253 19.25 -9.59 4.19
CA VAL A 253 19.26 -9.63 2.72
C VAL A 253 20.27 -8.65 2.12
N GLY A 254 20.62 -7.59 2.85
CA GLY A 254 21.52 -6.54 2.40
C GLY A 254 20.91 -5.54 1.41
N ALA A 255 19.58 -5.43 1.39
CA ALA A 255 18.84 -4.49 0.55
C ALA A 255 17.60 -3.95 1.27
N PRO A 256 17.10 -2.75 0.93
CA PRO A 256 15.90 -2.18 1.53
C PRO A 256 14.66 -3.07 1.36
N LEU A 257 13.80 -3.12 2.39
CA LEU A 257 12.49 -3.77 2.35
C LEU A 257 11.36 -2.75 2.43
N LEU A 258 10.62 -2.58 1.36
CA LEU A 258 9.35 -1.85 1.36
C LEU A 258 8.28 -2.76 1.97
N PHE A 259 7.85 -2.45 3.19
CA PHE A 259 6.70 -3.13 3.78
C PHE A 259 5.42 -2.42 3.32
N VAL A 260 4.49 -3.16 2.75
CA VAL A 260 3.18 -2.66 2.31
C VAL A 260 2.08 -3.48 2.96
N ASN A 261 1.17 -2.80 3.65
CA ASN A 261 0.04 -3.48 4.29
C ASN A 261 -0.85 -4.18 3.28
N GLY A 262 -1.35 -5.34 3.69
CA GLY A 262 -2.48 -6.02 3.05
C GLY A 262 -3.82 -5.50 3.58
N ALA A 263 -4.81 -6.35 3.61
CA ALA A 263 -6.13 -6.04 4.17
C ALA A 263 -6.11 -6.24 5.70
N GLU A 264 -5.71 -5.21 6.40
CA GLU A 264 -5.48 -5.26 7.84
C GLU A 264 -6.66 -4.76 8.68
N GLY A 265 -7.74 -4.28 8.07
CA GLY A 265 -8.83 -3.59 8.75
C GLY A 265 -9.37 -4.30 9.99
N ASN A 266 -9.51 -5.61 9.97
CA ASN A 266 -9.92 -6.44 11.12
C ASN A 266 -8.79 -7.31 11.69
N VAL A 267 -7.53 -7.02 11.35
CA VAL A 267 -6.37 -7.84 11.70
C VAL A 267 -5.36 -7.05 12.51
N ALA A 268 -4.91 -7.60 13.62
CA ALA A 268 -3.91 -7.01 14.52
C ALA A 268 -2.66 -7.88 14.62
N PRO A 269 -1.53 -7.31 15.08
CA PRO A 269 -0.40 -8.10 15.53
C PRO A 269 -0.81 -9.08 16.64
N LEU A 270 -0.22 -10.27 16.64
CA LEU A 270 -0.59 -11.38 17.52
C LEU A 270 -0.59 -10.99 19.02
N TYR A 271 0.30 -10.07 19.43
CA TYR A 271 0.49 -9.68 20.83
C TYR A 271 -0.05 -8.27 21.15
N SER A 272 -0.72 -7.58 20.23
CA SER A 272 -1.19 -6.20 20.46
C SER A 272 -2.61 -6.10 20.99
N VAL A 273 -3.31 -7.21 21.18
CA VAL A 273 -4.71 -7.26 21.62
C VAL A 273 -4.89 -8.28 22.75
N GLY A 274 -5.98 -8.12 23.51
CA GLY A 274 -6.25 -9.00 24.65
C GLY A 274 -5.34 -8.74 25.84
N SER A 275 -4.94 -9.80 26.53
CA SER A 275 -4.10 -9.71 27.74
C SER A 275 -2.65 -9.30 27.49
N ASN A 276 -2.21 -9.32 26.26
CA ASN A 276 -0.82 -9.07 25.87
C ASN A 276 -0.51 -7.60 25.55
N ILE A 277 -1.50 -6.70 25.68
CA ILE A 277 -1.39 -5.28 25.31
C ILE A 277 -0.24 -4.52 26.03
N HIS A 278 0.29 -5.04 27.14
CA HIS A 278 1.38 -4.44 27.89
C HIS A 278 2.76 -5.05 27.62
N ASP A 279 2.82 -6.09 26.80
CA ASP A 279 4.07 -6.74 26.37
C ASP A 279 4.06 -6.89 24.85
N PRO A 280 4.59 -5.91 24.12
CA PRO A 280 4.51 -5.85 22.65
C PRO A 280 5.29 -6.97 21.97
N ARG A 281 6.27 -7.60 22.66
CA ARG A 281 7.13 -8.67 22.13
C ARG A 281 7.63 -8.39 20.73
N LEU A 282 8.00 -7.14 20.48
CA LEU A 282 8.31 -6.66 19.11
C LEU A 282 9.39 -7.51 18.45
N LYS A 283 10.37 -7.99 19.23
CA LYS A 283 11.45 -8.86 18.74
C LYS A 283 10.96 -10.24 18.25
N GLU A 284 9.85 -10.77 18.75
CA GLU A 284 9.33 -12.05 18.27
C GLU A 284 8.83 -11.98 16.82
N TYR A 285 8.49 -10.78 16.33
CA TYR A 285 8.08 -10.58 14.93
C TYR A 285 9.25 -10.75 13.94
N GLU A 286 10.50 -10.67 14.39
CA GLU A 286 11.66 -11.07 13.57
C GLU A 286 11.49 -12.52 13.11
N THR A 287 11.09 -13.43 14.02
CA THR A 287 10.86 -14.84 13.71
C THR A 287 9.49 -15.07 13.06
N LEU A 288 8.42 -14.46 13.58
CA LEU A 288 7.06 -14.73 13.14
C LEU A 288 6.78 -14.22 11.72
N LEU A 289 7.41 -13.12 11.32
CA LEU A 289 7.21 -12.49 10.02
C LEU A 289 8.52 -12.27 9.25
N GLY A 290 9.56 -11.80 9.91
CA GLY A 290 10.85 -11.53 9.28
C GLY A 290 11.47 -12.78 8.67
N ASP A 291 11.57 -13.89 9.42
CA ASP A 291 12.10 -15.17 8.90
C ASP A 291 11.20 -15.74 7.78
N ALA A 292 9.88 -15.54 7.85
CA ALA A 292 8.98 -15.95 6.78
C ALA A 292 9.22 -15.17 5.47
N ILE A 293 9.50 -13.87 5.55
CA ILE A 293 9.88 -13.04 4.40
C ILE A 293 11.24 -13.50 3.84
N VAL A 294 12.23 -13.73 4.72
CA VAL A 294 13.56 -14.24 4.30
C VAL A 294 13.43 -15.61 3.63
N ALA A 295 12.61 -16.52 4.18
CA ALA A 295 12.37 -17.83 3.59
C ALA A 295 11.65 -17.73 2.22
N ALA A 296 10.66 -16.84 2.09
CA ALA A 296 10.01 -16.56 0.81
C ALA A 296 11.02 -16.02 -0.22
N ASN A 297 11.91 -15.10 0.19
CA ASN A 297 12.98 -14.61 -0.68
C ASN A 297 13.93 -15.74 -1.12
N ALA A 298 14.32 -16.62 -0.22
CA ALA A 298 15.19 -17.76 -0.52
C ALA A 298 14.51 -18.80 -1.45
N SER A 299 13.18 -18.93 -1.38
CA SER A 299 12.41 -19.83 -2.26
C SER A 299 12.24 -19.32 -3.68
N MET A 300 12.54 -18.04 -3.94
CA MET A 300 12.41 -17.43 -5.26
C MET A 300 13.53 -17.93 -6.19
N THR A 301 13.21 -18.90 -7.04
CA THR A 301 14.17 -19.58 -7.92
C THR A 301 14.36 -18.92 -9.28
N ALA A 302 13.44 -18.04 -9.67
CA ALA A 302 13.48 -17.38 -10.98
C ALA A 302 13.12 -15.89 -10.88
N THR A 303 13.89 -15.09 -11.59
CA THR A 303 13.62 -13.68 -11.87
C THR A 303 13.75 -13.44 -13.36
N THR A 304 13.10 -12.42 -13.88
CA THR A 304 13.14 -12.10 -15.32
C THR A 304 13.55 -10.65 -15.55
N ALA A 305 14.28 -10.40 -16.63
CA ALA A 305 14.51 -9.07 -17.17
C ALA A 305 13.45 -8.66 -18.20
N ASP A 306 12.66 -9.63 -18.68
CA ASP A 306 11.51 -9.37 -19.55
C ASP A 306 10.30 -9.02 -18.67
N VAL A 307 10.17 -7.72 -18.37
CA VAL A 307 9.14 -7.16 -17.49
C VAL A 307 8.33 -6.15 -18.27
N SER A 308 7.01 -6.26 -18.16
CA SER A 308 6.06 -5.27 -18.62
C SER A 308 5.20 -4.78 -17.45
N LEU A 309 4.99 -3.48 -17.36
CA LEU A 309 4.21 -2.82 -16.33
C LEU A 309 2.99 -2.14 -16.96
N ALA A 310 1.80 -2.49 -16.49
CA ALA A 310 0.57 -1.80 -16.91
C ALA A 310 -0.17 -1.26 -15.69
N LEU A 311 -0.44 0.05 -15.70
CA LEU A 311 -1.14 0.75 -14.64
C LEU A 311 -2.59 0.99 -15.03
N GLY A 312 -3.49 0.83 -14.07
CA GLY A 312 -4.91 1.11 -14.21
C GLY A 312 -5.46 1.87 -13.01
N LYS A 313 -6.57 2.58 -13.22
CA LYS A 313 -7.33 3.23 -12.17
C LYS A 313 -8.81 3.13 -12.49
N THR A 314 -9.60 2.78 -11.51
CA THR A 314 -11.06 2.89 -11.54
C THR A 314 -11.55 3.58 -10.28
N VAL A 315 -12.82 3.98 -10.26
CA VAL A 315 -13.46 4.56 -9.08
C VAL A 315 -14.70 3.75 -8.76
N VAL A 316 -14.79 3.28 -7.53
CA VAL A 316 -15.97 2.60 -6.99
C VAL A 316 -16.81 3.63 -6.25
N GLU A 317 -18.08 3.76 -6.65
CA GLU A 317 -19.05 4.58 -5.95
C GLU A 317 -19.96 3.67 -5.11
N THR A 318 -20.11 4.01 -3.84
CA THR A 318 -20.95 3.24 -2.90
C THR A 318 -21.60 4.19 -1.89
N PRO A 319 -22.82 3.87 -1.39
CA PRO A 319 -23.54 4.73 -0.47
C PRO A 319 -22.71 5.12 0.76
N ARG A 320 -22.71 6.42 1.06
CA ARG A 320 -22.10 6.99 2.25
C ARG A 320 -23.07 6.96 3.42
N ARG A 321 -22.58 6.59 4.59
CA ARG A 321 -23.36 6.61 5.83
C ARG A 321 -23.78 8.04 6.16
N ALA A 322 -25.06 8.23 6.48
CA ALA A 322 -25.63 9.51 6.84
C ALA A 322 -25.09 10.02 8.19
N GLY A 323 -25.11 11.35 8.39
CA GLY A 323 -24.76 11.99 9.67
C GLY A 323 -23.27 12.06 10.00
N LEU A 324 -22.39 11.63 9.09
CA LEU A 324 -20.95 11.75 9.26
C LEU A 324 -20.43 13.08 8.72
N GLY A 325 -19.49 13.70 9.44
CA GLY A 325 -18.75 14.85 8.94
C GLY A 325 -17.93 14.46 7.70
N TRP A 326 -18.09 15.23 6.62
CA TRP A 326 -17.31 15.09 5.40
C TRP A 326 -16.82 16.47 5.02
N THR A 327 -15.52 16.69 5.05
CA THR A 327 -14.94 18.02 4.83
C THR A 327 -14.97 18.41 3.36
N ASP A 328 -14.95 19.71 3.06
CA ASP A 328 -14.87 20.21 1.69
C ASP A 328 -13.62 19.72 0.96
N ARG A 329 -12.54 19.44 1.70
CA ARG A 329 -11.31 18.87 1.14
C ARG A 329 -11.49 17.46 0.57
N LEU A 330 -12.52 16.73 1.01
CA LEU A 330 -12.89 15.41 0.51
C LEU A 330 -13.98 15.47 -0.59
N ALA A 331 -14.26 16.65 -1.15
CA ALA A 331 -15.31 16.82 -2.16
C ALA A 331 -15.12 15.90 -3.38
N ASP A 332 -13.88 15.71 -3.85
CA ASP A 332 -13.55 14.85 -5.00
C ASP A 332 -13.75 13.35 -4.70
N TYR A 333 -13.86 13.01 -3.41
CA TYR A 333 -14.11 11.66 -2.90
C TYR A 333 -15.57 11.46 -2.50
N ALA A 334 -16.46 12.32 -2.99
CA ALA A 334 -17.90 12.26 -2.79
C ALA A 334 -18.65 12.49 -4.10
N SER A 335 -19.82 11.89 -4.22
CA SER A 335 -20.80 12.16 -5.25
C SER A 335 -22.21 12.01 -4.70
N VAL A 336 -23.19 12.25 -5.52
CA VAL A 336 -24.62 12.02 -5.20
C VAL A 336 -25.20 11.21 -6.36
N SER A 337 -25.82 10.08 -6.05
CA SER A 337 -26.51 9.28 -7.06
C SER A 337 -27.78 9.94 -7.58
N ASP A 338 -28.35 9.42 -8.66
CA ASP A 338 -29.55 9.98 -9.32
C ASP A 338 -30.77 10.07 -8.39
N ASP A 339 -30.86 9.18 -7.39
CA ASP A 339 -31.91 9.19 -6.36
C ASP A 339 -31.62 10.13 -5.17
N GLY A 340 -30.53 10.87 -5.23
CA GLY A 340 -30.12 11.81 -4.18
C GLY A 340 -29.32 11.20 -3.04
N THR A 341 -28.91 9.92 -3.12
CA THR A 341 -28.15 9.25 -2.07
C THR A 341 -26.68 9.70 -2.11
N PRO A 342 -26.11 10.26 -1.00
CA PRO A 342 -24.70 10.57 -0.93
C PRO A 342 -23.83 9.31 -1.11
N GLN A 343 -22.76 9.42 -1.90
CA GLN A 343 -21.82 8.35 -2.19
C GLN A 343 -20.41 8.69 -1.69
N VAL A 344 -19.62 7.66 -1.41
CA VAL A 344 -18.16 7.74 -1.34
C VAL A 344 -17.60 7.27 -2.67
N ARG A 345 -16.64 8.00 -3.20
CA ARG A 345 -15.88 7.65 -4.42
C ARG A 345 -14.53 7.09 -3.99
N VAL A 346 -14.35 5.80 -4.11
CA VAL A 346 -13.12 5.09 -3.72
C VAL A 346 -12.27 4.84 -4.96
N PRO A 347 -11.11 5.48 -5.10
CA PRO A 347 -10.19 5.14 -6.17
C PRO A 347 -9.58 3.76 -5.91
N VAL A 348 -9.57 2.93 -6.93
CA VAL A 348 -8.88 1.64 -6.95
C VAL A 348 -7.84 1.68 -8.05
N TYR A 349 -6.62 1.36 -7.71
CA TYR A 349 -5.49 1.34 -8.61
C TYR A 349 -5.10 -0.11 -8.91
N SER A 350 -4.55 -0.36 -10.10
CA SER A 350 -3.99 -1.64 -10.45
C SER A 350 -2.63 -1.49 -11.10
N LEU A 351 -1.73 -2.42 -10.79
CA LEU A 351 -0.46 -2.63 -11.46
C LEU A 351 -0.41 -4.09 -11.89
N THR A 352 -0.40 -4.32 -13.18
CA THR A 352 -0.14 -5.64 -13.74
C THR A 352 1.34 -5.75 -14.07
N ILE A 353 1.99 -6.80 -13.57
CA ILE A 353 3.37 -7.18 -13.89
C ILE A 353 3.31 -8.42 -14.77
N ASN A 354 3.78 -8.30 -16.00
CA ASN A 354 3.65 -9.33 -17.01
C ASN A 354 2.18 -9.77 -17.20
N ARG A 355 1.92 -11.08 -17.28
CA ARG A 355 0.57 -11.64 -17.44
C ARG A 355 0.12 -12.51 -16.26
N ASP A 356 0.94 -12.60 -15.24
CA ASP A 356 0.76 -13.55 -14.13
C ASP A 356 0.57 -12.89 -12.77
N THR A 357 0.86 -11.60 -12.66
CA THR A 357 0.79 -10.90 -11.38
C THR A 357 -0.06 -9.64 -11.50
N VAL A 358 -1.02 -9.49 -10.61
CA VAL A 358 -1.78 -8.25 -10.41
C VAL A 358 -1.65 -7.78 -8.96
N ILE A 359 -1.34 -6.51 -8.82
CA ILE A 359 -1.41 -5.78 -7.56
C ILE A 359 -2.55 -4.79 -7.70
N TRP A 360 -3.51 -4.83 -6.80
CA TRP A 360 -4.54 -3.82 -6.71
C TRP A 360 -4.44 -3.09 -5.38
N ALA A 361 -4.78 -1.82 -5.36
CA ALA A 361 -4.56 -0.95 -4.22
C ALA A 361 -5.71 0.01 -4.02
N ALA A 362 -5.99 0.35 -2.76
CA ALA A 362 -7.01 1.31 -2.41
C ALA A 362 -6.63 2.06 -1.12
N PRO A 363 -7.14 3.29 -0.92
CA PRO A 363 -6.95 4.08 0.30
C PRO A 363 -7.89 3.57 1.42
N LEU A 364 -7.76 2.31 1.82
CA LEU A 364 -8.69 1.65 2.74
C LEU A 364 -7.96 0.81 3.78
N GLU A 365 -8.53 0.76 4.97
CA GLU A 365 -8.37 -0.31 5.94
C GLU A 365 -9.41 -1.40 5.64
N LEU A 366 -9.13 -2.21 4.61
CA LEU A 366 -10.03 -3.23 4.09
C LEU A 366 -10.06 -4.44 5.02
N PHE A 367 -11.24 -5.07 5.19
CA PHE A 367 -11.33 -6.36 5.88
C PHE A 367 -10.71 -7.48 5.06
N CYS A 368 -9.98 -8.37 5.72
CA CYS A 368 -9.18 -9.41 5.08
C CYS A 368 -10.03 -10.38 4.24
N GLU A 369 -11.27 -10.65 4.63
CA GLU A 369 -12.19 -11.52 3.89
C GLU A 369 -12.45 -11.01 2.47
N ILE A 370 -12.58 -9.69 2.31
CA ILE A 370 -12.83 -9.07 0.99
C ILE A 370 -11.63 -9.28 0.08
N ALA A 371 -10.42 -9.01 0.58
CA ALA A 371 -9.20 -9.21 -0.22
C ALA A 371 -8.95 -10.69 -0.55
N MET A 372 -9.22 -11.60 0.40
CA MET A 372 -9.13 -13.04 0.19
C MET A 372 -10.11 -13.50 -0.89
N ASN A 373 -11.37 -13.07 -0.84
CA ASN A 373 -12.39 -13.39 -1.85
C ASN A 373 -12.00 -12.88 -3.25
N VAL A 374 -11.46 -11.65 -3.34
CA VAL A 374 -10.95 -11.09 -4.62
C VAL A 374 -9.79 -11.94 -5.15
N ARG A 375 -8.84 -12.32 -4.30
CA ARG A 375 -7.71 -13.18 -4.68
C ARG A 375 -8.17 -14.55 -5.16
N ASP A 376 -9.11 -15.17 -4.44
CA ASP A 376 -9.62 -16.50 -4.80
C ASP A 376 -10.39 -16.51 -6.13
N ALA A 377 -10.99 -15.38 -6.50
CA ALA A 377 -11.66 -15.17 -7.79
C ALA A 377 -10.74 -14.71 -8.92
N SER A 378 -9.51 -14.35 -8.61
CA SER A 378 -8.56 -13.75 -9.55
C SER A 378 -8.06 -14.78 -10.59
N PRO A 379 -7.96 -14.40 -11.87
CA PRO A 379 -7.36 -15.24 -12.90
C PRO A 379 -5.82 -15.22 -12.91
N PHE A 380 -5.20 -14.32 -12.11
CA PHE A 380 -3.74 -14.16 -12.06
C PHE A 380 -3.12 -15.18 -11.10
N ALA A 381 -1.92 -15.66 -11.43
CA ALA A 381 -1.17 -16.55 -10.57
C ALA A 381 -0.81 -15.91 -9.21
N ASN A 382 -0.51 -14.60 -9.24
CA ASN A 382 -0.24 -13.81 -8.04
C ASN A 382 -1.21 -12.63 -7.99
N THR A 383 -1.96 -12.53 -6.91
CA THR A 383 -2.86 -11.40 -6.65
C THR A 383 -2.55 -10.86 -5.27
N LEU A 384 -2.15 -9.58 -5.23
CA LEU A 384 -1.77 -8.87 -4.01
C LEU A 384 -2.67 -7.66 -3.81
N TYR A 385 -3.07 -7.39 -2.57
CA TYR A 385 -3.75 -6.17 -2.20
C TYR A 385 -2.82 -5.26 -1.40
N PHE A 386 -2.65 -4.02 -1.86
CA PHE A 386 -1.91 -2.97 -1.18
C PHE A 386 -2.88 -2.00 -0.51
N GLY A 387 -3.10 -2.20 0.78
CA GLY A 387 -3.93 -1.34 1.63
C GLY A 387 -3.25 -0.01 1.93
N LEU A 388 -4.03 0.98 2.39
CA LEU A 388 -3.55 2.30 2.79
C LEU A 388 -2.62 2.95 1.75
N THR A 389 -2.93 2.71 0.48
CA THR A 389 -2.18 3.23 -0.65
C THR A 389 -2.88 4.47 -1.21
N ASN A 390 -2.12 5.56 -1.36
CA ASN A 390 -2.60 6.86 -1.84
C ASN A 390 -3.63 7.51 -0.93
N GLY A 391 -3.61 7.16 0.36
CA GLY A 391 -4.47 7.75 1.37
C GLY A 391 -5.15 6.74 2.29
N SER A 392 -6.12 7.23 3.08
CA SER A 392 -7.05 6.43 3.87
C SER A 392 -8.42 7.07 3.83
N LEU A 393 -9.43 6.29 3.47
CA LEU A 393 -10.86 6.56 3.63
C LEU A 393 -11.46 5.68 4.75
N LEU A 394 -10.61 5.21 5.65
CA LEU A 394 -10.93 4.36 6.79
C LEU A 394 -11.40 2.94 6.41
N TYR A 395 -12.15 2.32 7.33
CA TYR A 395 -12.51 0.91 7.25
C TYR A 395 -13.57 0.64 6.20
N LEU A 396 -13.34 -0.41 5.40
CA LEU A 396 -14.39 -1.05 4.60
C LEU A 396 -14.63 -2.46 5.17
N PRO A 397 -15.61 -2.58 6.10
CA PRO A 397 -16.01 -3.85 6.70
C PRO A 397 -16.83 -4.71 5.75
N THR A 398 -16.96 -6.02 6.05
CA THR A 398 -17.92 -6.89 5.40
C THR A 398 -19.36 -6.50 5.80
N LYS A 399 -20.35 -6.89 4.99
CA LYS A 399 -21.78 -6.74 5.31
C LYS A 399 -22.13 -7.41 6.64
N ALA A 400 -21.55 -8.58 6.91
CA ALA A 400 -21.76 -9.29 8.17
C ALA A 400 -21.27 -8.47 9.36
N ALA A 401 -20.11 -7.83 9.24
CA ALA A 401 -19.55 -7.01 10.30
C ALA A 401 -20.39 -5.77 10.60
N PHE A 402 -21.07 -5.18 9.61
CA PHE A 402 -22.02 -4.10 9.87
C PHE A 402 -23.20 -4.56 10.73
N ALA A 403 -23.70 -5.77 10.51
CA ALA A 403 -24.79 -6.36 11.32
C ALA A 403 -24.32 -6.72 12.75
N GLU A 404 -23.05 -7.13 12.90
CA GLU A 404 -22.46 -7.48 14.19
C GLU A 404 -22.09 -6.24 15.03
N GLY A 405 -21.82 -5.10 14.39
CA GLY A 405 -21.29 -3.89 15.04
C GLY A 405 -19.81 -4.01 15.42
N GLY A 406 -19.38 -3.23 16.41
CA GLY A 406 -18.00 -3.15 16.85
C GLY A 406 -17.32 -1.88 16.35
N TYR A 407 -15.99 -1.78 16.56
CA TYR A 407 -15.24 -0.55 16.33
C TYR A 407 -15.25 -0.13 14.85
N GLU A 408 -14.86 -1.03 13.96
CA GLU A 408 -14.63 -0.72 12.55
C GLU A 408 -15.90 -0.27 11.81
N PRO A 409 -17.07 -0.96 11.95
CA PRO A 409 -18.32 -0.47 11.38
C PRO A 409 -18.76 0.89 11.94
N ASN A 410 -18.43 1.16 13.22
CA ASN A 410 -18.81 2.43 13.85
C ASN A 410 -18.05 3.63 13.29
N VAL A 411 -16.78 3.47 12.94
CA VAL A 411 -15.93 4.53 12.37
C VAL A 411 -15.87 4.50 10.84
N SER A 412 -16.54 3.55 10.20
CA SER A 412 -16.59 3.42 8.75
C SER A 412 -17.49 4.50 8.12
N PRO A 413 -17.07 5.17 7.04
CA PRO A 413 -17.94 6.08 6.29
C PRO A 413 -18.92 5.35 5.35
N PHE A 414 -18.79 4.04 5.21
CA PHE A 414 -19.55 3.22 4.27
C PHE A 414 -20.83 2.66 4.89
N THR A 415 -21.71 2.12 4.03
CA THR A 415 -22.84 1.29 4.41
C THR A 415 -22.51 -0.19 4.17
N ASP A 416 -23.43 -1.09 4.56
CA ASP A 416 -23.31 -2.53 4.34
C ASP A 416 -23.31 -2.96 2.87
N ARG A 417 -23.59 -2.04 1.94
CA ARG A 417 -23.51 -2.29 0.49
C ARG A 417 -22.08 -2.27 -0.04
N ALA A 418 -21.17 -1.61 0.66
CA ALA A 418 -19.83 -1.32 0.16
C ALA A 418 -19.03 -2.58 -0.20
N GLU A 419 -19.17 -3.67 0.56
CA GLU A 419 -18.52 -4.96 0.25
C GLU A 419 -18.89 -5.45 -1.16
N ALA A 420 -20.20 -5.47 -1.49
CA ALA A 420 -20.70 -5.97 -2.76
C ALA A 420 -20.32 -5.06 -3.92
N ASP A 421 -20.48 -3.73 -3.74
CA ASP A 421 -20.16 -2.72 -4.75
C ASP A 421 -18.66 -2.77 -5.08
N PHE A 422 -17.81 -2.87 -4.05
CA PHE A 422 -16.36 -2.90 -4.17
C PHE A 422 -15.86 -4.20 -4.81
N THR A 423 -16.28 -5.36 -4.29
CA THR A 423 -15.90 -6.68 -4.82
C THR A 423 -16.29 -6.81 -6.29
N SER A 424 -17.52 -6.40 -6.63
CA SER A 424 -18.01 -6.46 -8.03
C SER A 424 -17.18 -5.57 -8.97
N ALA A 425 -16.66 -4.44 -8.50
CA ALA A 425 -15.87 -3.52 -9.33
C ALA A 425 -14.43 -4.03 -9.55
N VAL A 426 -13.81 -4.64 -8.53
CA VAL A 426 -12.40 -5.08 -8.61
C VAL A 426 -12.21 -6.45 -9.23
N THR A 427 -13.28 -7.25 -9.39
CA THR A 427 -13.23 -8.57 -10.04
C THR A 427 -13.62 -8.54 -11.52
N ARG A 428 -13.94 -7.39 -12.10
CA ARG A 428 -14.22 -7.17 -13.53
C ARG A 428 -12.97 -6.79 -14.29
#